data_60b09684c93e959ef8b73878734a1321
#
_entry.id   60b09684c93e959ef8b73878734a1321
#
_cell.length_a   1.000
_cell.length_b   1.000
_cell.length_c   1.000
_cell.angle_alpha   90.00
_cell.angle_beta   90.00
_cell.angle_gamma   90.00
#
_symmetry.space_group_name_H-M   'P 1'
#
loop_
_entity.id
_entity.type
_entity.pdbx_description
1 polymer ?
#
loop_
_entity_poly.entity_id
_entity_poly.type
_entity_poly.pdbx_seq_one_letter_code
_entity_poly.pdbx_strand_id
1 'polypeptide(L)'
;MTFSVDIFSRFIDNYGDISIPLRLAKGLYIEHGVSSNVFLTINKLSQQILEKNLFNENINIFDIDKMDNNFIPNTNVVTIFDTQLPACYEALLSHKNLLINYEYFSAEQWVDGYHLKESINKKYKKIFYIPGVSENSGAPVFSLNDMGLICNEKRKDKIQINFFCYFNENIDASIKVLNTNFPQIDILQHDRFDKNKNRTNNLLSFNDFDIALSASLINFVRGEDSLIRAILAGSPFIWQPYIQDNNLHIEKLNAFLDHYFTSLPPQLREIFLLWSNQGLNLEHWQYLLGNIENLKYFYLEARDKFIKRGTGIGQIYSLFIK
;
A
#
# COMPACT_ATOMS: atom_id res chain seq x y z
N MET A 1 25.40 -13.17 8.79
CA MET A 1 26.11 -12.11 8.05
C MET A 1 25.17 -10.93 8.02
N THR A 2 25.57 -9.79 8.57
CA THR A 2 24.82 -8.53 8.43
C THR A 2 25.19 -7.96 7.06
N PHE A 3 24.24 -7.88 6.17
CA PHE A 3 24.38 -7.16 4.89
C PHE A 3 23.41 -5.98 4.87
N SER A 4 23.64 -5.05 3.98
CA SER A 4 22.78 -3.90 3.76
C SER A 4 22.11 -3.97 2.40
N VAL A 5 20.98 -3.28 2.24
CA VAL A 5 20.24 -3.16 1.00
C VAL A 5 20.06 -1.69 0.62
N ASP A 6 20.14 -1.38 -0.68
CA ASP A 6 19.84 -0.06 -1.22
C ASP A 6 18.43 -0.07 -1.82
N ILE A 7 17.55 0.82 -1.36
CA ILE A 7 16.15 0.89 -1.80
C ILE A 7 15.91 2.24 -2.46
N PHE A 8 15.45 2.23 -3.70
CA PHE A 8 15.22 3.43 -4.51
C PHE A 8 13.75 3.62 -4.79
N SER A 9 13.25 4.83 -4.54
CA SER A 9 11.89 5.25 -4.91
C SER A 9 11.84 6.72 -5.29
N ARG A 10 11.19 7.02 -6.41
CA ARG A 10 10.88 8.39 -6.80
C ARG A 10 9.42 8.70 -6.50
N PHE A 11 9.20 9.82 -5.81
CA PHE A 11 7.85 10.32 -5.60
C PHE A 11 7.32 10.89 -6.92
N ILE A 12 6.24 10.31 -7.42
CA ILE A 12 5.54 10.78 -8.61
C ILE A 12 4.29 11.55 -8.18
N ASP A 13 3.35 10.89 -7.50
CA ASP A 13 2.09 11.50 -7.08
C ASP A 13 1.41 10.80 -5.89
N ASN A 14 1.92 9.66 -5.44
CA ASN A 14 1.27 8.80 -4.47
C ASN A 14 2.06 8.62 -3.16
N TYR A 15 1.31 8.44 -2.07
CA TYR A 15 1.90 8.08 -0.76
C TYR A 15 2.67 6.76 -0.80
N GLY A 16 2.24 5.81 -1.64
CA GLY A 16 2.89 4.51 -1.82
C GLY A 16 4.35 4.62 -2.22
N ASP A 17 4.70 5.64 -3.02
CA ASP A 17 6.08 5.91 -3.46
C ASP A 17 7.03 6.18 -2.28
N ILE A 18 6.49 6.62 -1.14
CA ILE A 18 7.25 6.92 0.08
C ILE A 18 7.02 5.83 1.13
N SER A 19 5.79 5.39 1.34
CA SER A 19 5.45 4.47 2.43
C SER A 19 5.98 3.05 2.18
N ILE A 20 5.90 2.53 0.96
CA ILE A 20 6.35 1.17 0.64
C ILE A 20 7.86 0.99 0.89
N PRO A 21 8.78 1.84 0.35
CA PRO A 21 10.20 1.69 0.61
C PRO A 21 10.55 1.82 2.09
N LEU A 22 9.89 2.71 2.83
CA LEU A 22 10.12 2.89 4.26
C LEU A 22 9.60 1.70 5.09
N ARG A 23 8.44 1.15 4.75
CA ARG A 23 7.90 -0.07 5.38
C ARG A 23 8.78 -1.28 5.07
N LEU A 24 9.28 -1.40 3.83
CA LEU A 24 10.22 -2.47 3.45
C LEU A 24 11.50 -2.38 4.28
N ALA A 25 12.14 -1.21 4.34
CA ALA A 25 13.34 -1.00 5.13
C ALA A 25 13.13 -1.33 6.62
N LYS A 26 12.04 -0.81 7.20
CA LYS A 26 11.68 -1.07 8.59
C LYS A 26 11.45 -2.55 8.87
N GLY A 27 10.71 -3.23 7.99
CA GLY A 27 10.42 -4.65 8.15
C GLY A 27 11.65 -5.54 7.98
N LEU A 28 12.50 -5.25 6.99
CA LEU A 28 13.79 -5.94 6.80
C LEU A 28 14.69 -5.84 8.03
N TYR A 29 14.72 -4.67 8.68
CA TYR A 29 15.47 -4.51 9.91
C TYR A 29 14.83 -5.28 11.07
N ILE A 30 13.54 -5.12 11.31
CA ILE A 30 12.85 -5.73 12.45
C ILE A 30 12.86 -7.27 12.39
N GLU A 31 12.62 -7.84 11.20
CA GLU A 31 12.48 -9.29 11.05
C GLU A 31 13.81 -10.00 10.80
N HIS A 32 14.78 -9.31 10.17
CA HIS A 32 16.00 -9.96 9.69
C HIS A 32 17.30 -9.24 10.07
N GLY A 33 17.25 -8.09 10.77
CA GLY A 33 18.43 -7.31 11.14
C GLY A 33 19.17 -6.68 9.94
N VAL A 34 18.48 -6.51 8.79
CA VAL A 34 19.09 -5.95 7.58
C VAL A 34 19.05 -4.42 7.64
N SER A 35 20.21 -3.78 7.54
CA SER A 35 20.31 -2.32 7.43
C SER A 35 19.94 -1.86 6.02
N SER A 36 19.41 -0.65 5.89
CA SER A 36 18.94 -0.15 4.59
C SER A 36 19.39 1.29 4.34
N ASN A 37 19.82 1.57 3.11
CA ASN A 37 19.93 2.92 2.58
C ASN A 37 18.72 3.18 1.69
N VAL A 38 17.86 4.12 2.06
CA VAL A 38 16.64 4.44 1.33
C VAL A 38 16.81 5.76 0.60
N PHE A 39 16.78 5.72 -0.71
CA PHE A 39 16.94 6.87 -1.60
C PHE A 39 15.56 7.31 -2.08
N LEU A 40 15.12 8.49 -1.65
CA LEU A 40 13.80 9.04 -1.92
C LEU A 40 13.92 10.40 -2.59
N THR A 41 12.91 10.79 -3.36
CA THR A 41 12.71 12.20 -3.69
C THR A 41 12.32 12.96 -2.43
N ILE A 42 13.15 13.93 -2.02
CA ILE A 42 12.89 14.74 -0.83
C ILE A 42 12.13 16.01 -1.23
N ASN A 43 10.84 16.00 -0.96
CA ASN A 43 9.94 17.15 -1.15
C ASN A 43 9.18 17.44 0.17
N LYS A 44 8.29 18.44 0.18
CA LYS A 44 7.53 18.82 1.38
C LYS A 44 6.71 17.67 1.96
N LEU A 45 6.11 16.82 1.12
CA LEU A 45 5.30 15.70 1.59
C LEU A 45 6.16 14.60 2.20
N SER A 46 7.25 14.19 1.51
CA SER A 46 8.16 13.18 2.04
C SER A 46 8.78 13.63 3.36
N GLN A 47 9.17 14.90 3.50
CA GLN A 47 9.66 15.45 4.78
C GLN A 47 8.61 15.31 5.89
N GLN A 48 7.35 15.69 5.63
CA GLN A 48 6.28 15.56 6.60
C GLN A 48 6.02 14.10 7.02
N ILE A 49 6.12 13.15 6.08
CA ILE A 49 6.00 11.72 6.39
C ILE A 49 7.18 11.26 7.26
N LEU A 50 8.40 11.67 6.90
CA LEU A 50 9.59 11.31 7.66
C LEU A 50 9.56 11.87 9.09
N GLU A 51 9.14 13.12 9.28
CA GLU A 51 9.00 13.77 10.59
C GLU A 51 7.99 13.07 11.52
N LYS A 52 6.93 12.49 10.93
CA LYS A 52 5.89 11.78 11.70
C LYS A 52 6.23 10.33 12.02
N ASN A 53 7.28 9.77 11.41
CA ASN A 53 7.65 8.38 11.58
C ASN A 53 9.08 8.28 12.12
N LEU A 54 9.23 7.51 13.19
CA LEU A 54 10.56 7.24 13.76
C LEU A 54 11.22 6.09 13.01
N PHE A 55 12.45 6.30 12.59
CA PHE A 55 13.33 5.30 12.01
C PHE A 55 14.55 5.12 12.92
N ASN A 56 15.06 3.90 12.99
CA ASN A 56 16.26 3.63 13.77
C ASN A 56 17.54 3.95 12.96
N GLU A 57 18.68 3.96 13.63
CA GLU A 57 19.99 4.26 13.06
C GLU A 57 20.45 3.30 11.95
N ASN A 58 19.78 2.16 11.77
CA ASN A 58 20.10 1.20 10.72
C ASN A 58 19.34 1.48 9.41
N ILE A 59 18.53 2.54 9.36
CA ILE A 59 17.82 2.99 8.17
C ILE A 59 18.28 4.40 7.84
N ASN A 60 19.15 4.49 6.84
CA ASN A 60 19.66 5.77 6.36
C ASN A 60 18.79 6.29 5.23
N ILE A 61 18.38 7.55 5.29
CA ILE A 61 17.52 8.16 4.26
C ILE A 61 18.32 9.23 3.52
N PHE A 62 18.32 9.11 2.20
CA PHE A 62 19.06 9.98 1.29
C PHE A 62 18.13 10.61 0.26
N ASP A 63 18.49 11.81 -0.19
CA ASP A 63 17.86 12.45 -1.32
C ASP A 63 18.42 11.85 -2.62
N ILE A 64 17.55 11.16 -3.38
CA ILE A 64 17.96 10.49 -4.63
C ILE A 64 18.53 11.47 -5.67
N ASP A 65 18.07 12.74 -5.65
CA ASP A 65 18.49 13.77 -6.58
C ASP A 65 19.82 14.43 -6.19
N LYS A 66 20.32 14.13 -4.98
CA LYS A 66 21.63 14.63 -4.46
C LYS A 66 22.70 13.53 -4.37
N MET A 67 22.46 12.37 -5.00
CA MET A 67 23.44 11.30 -4.99
C MET A 67 24.73 11.73 -5.72
N ASP A 68 25.86 11.52 -5.09
CA ASP A 68 27.19 11.78 -5.65
C ASP A 68 27.83 10.49 -6.22
N ASN A 69 28.99 10.67 -6.88
CA ASN A 69 29.73 9.57 -7.50
C ASN A 69 30.55 8.73 -6.49
N ASN A 70 30.53 9.06 -5.20
CA ASN A 70 31.33 8.38 -4.18
C ASN A 70 30.56 7.25 -3.50
N PHE A 71 29.27 7.11 -3.78
CA PHE A 71 28.44 6.07 -3.18
C PHE A 71 28.78 4.69 -3.75
N ILE A 72 29.09 3.73 -2.87
CA ILE A 72 29.39 2.34 -3.23
C ILE A 72 28.10 1.51 -3.11
N PRO A 73 27.61 0.92 -4.21
CA PRO A 73 26.41 0.10 -4.19
C PRO A 73 26.51 -1.13 -3.29
N ASN A 74 25.45 -1.41 -2.54
CA ASN A 74 25.28 -2.69 -1.88
C ASN A 74 25.06 -3.82 -2.90
N THR A 75 25.30 -5.07 -2.49
CA THR A 75 25.08 -6.25 -3.36
C THR A 75 23.62 -6.38 -3.75
N ASN A 76 22.72 -6.07 -2.83
CA ASN A 76 21.27 -6.16 -3.02
C ASN A 76 20.66 -4.77 -3.18
N VAL A 77 19.88 -4.61 -4.23
CA VAL A 77 19.24 -3.35 -4.60
C VAL A 77 17.76 -3.61 -4.83
N VAL A 78 16.90 -2.72 -4.37
CA VAL A 78 15.46 -2.73 -4.66
C VAL A 78 15.07 -1.42 -5.32
N THR A 79 14.37 -1.48 -6.44
CA THR A 79 13.68 -0.33 -7.02
C THR A 79 12.18 -0.49 -6.81
N ILE A 80 11.51 0.58 -6.39
CA ILE A 80 10.06 0.60 -6.23
C ILE A 80 9.44 1.22 -7.49
N PHE A 81 8.48 0.50 -8.08
CA PHE A 81 7.72 0.94 -9.26
C PHE A 81 8.60 1.38 -10.43
N ASP A 82 9.56 0.52 -10.78
CA ASP A 82 10.55 0.73 -11.86
C ASP A 82 11.26 2.09 -11.77
N THR A 83 11.52 2.55 -10.55
CA THR A 83 12.32 3.76 -10.32
C THR A 83 13.64 3.67 -11.05
N GLN A 84 13.93 4.65 -11.92
CA GLN A 84 15.19 4.73 -12.65
C GLN A 84 16.33 5.06 -11.68
N LEU A 85 17.36 4.25 -11.68
CA LEU A 85 18.56 4.48 -10.88
C LEU A 85 19.31 5.71 -11.38
N PRO A 86 19.94 6.51 -10.47
CA PRO A 86 20.89 7.53 -10.90
C PRO A 86 22.01 6.91 -11.76
N ALA A 87 22.36 7.56 -12.88
CA ALA A 87 23.35 7.02 -13.83
C ALA A 87 24.71 6.71 -13.19
N CYS A 88 25.14 7.55 -12.22
CA CYS A 88 26.36 7.33 -11.43
C CYS A 88 26.31 6.04 -10.61
N TYR A 89 25.16 5.72 -10.02
CA TYR A 89 24.96 4.49 -9.25
C TYR A 89 24.86 3.27 -10.18
N GLU A 90 24.04 3.33 -11.23
CA GLU A 90 23.87 2.23 -12.18
C GLU A 90 25.18 1.87 -12.90
N ALA A 91 26.05 2.86 -13.13
CA ALA A 91 27.38 2.64 -13.72
C ALA A 91 28.24 1.69 -12.90
N LEU A 92 28.07 1.65 -11.58
CA LEU A 92 28.83 0.82 -10.64
C LEU A 92 28.27 -0.60 -10.45
N LEU A 93 27.04 -0.85 -10.86
CA LEU A 93 26.45 -2.19 -10.79
C LEU A 93 27.16 -3.18 -11.70
N SER A 94 27.21 -4.43 -11.32
CA SER A 94 27.87 -5.54 -12.03
C SER A 94 27.09 -6.85 -11.84
N HIS A 95 27.56 -7.93 -12.45
CA HIS A 95 27.01 -9.27 -12.30
C HIS A 95 26.95 -9.79 -10.84
N LYS A 96 27.61 -9.11 -9.90
CA LYS A 96 27.54 -9.41 -8.46
C LYS A 96 26.31 -8.83 -7.77
N ASN A 97 25.60 -7.91 -8.44
CA ASN A 97 24.47 -7.22 -7.87
C ASN A 97 23.16 -7.88 -8.28
N LEU A 98 22.27 -8.07 -7.30
CA LEU A 98 20.88 -8.44 -7.50
C LEU A 98 20.02 -7.17 -7.35
N LEU A 99 19.31 -6.81 -8.42
CA LEU A 99 18.30 -5.76 -8.39
C LEU A 99 16.92 -6.41 -8.42
N ILE A 100 16.12 -6.15 -7.39
CA ILE A 100 14.71 -6.52 -7.34
C ILE A 100 13.88 -5.30 -7.72
N ASN A 101 13.15 -5.38 -8.83
CA ASN A 101 12.16 -4.37 -9.16
C ASN A 101 10.83 -4.75 -8.53
N TYR A 102 10.43 -4.02 -7.48
CA TYR A 102 9.14 -4.18 -6.82
C TYR A 102 8.09 -3.40 -7.61
N GLU A 103 7.18 -4.14 -8.25
CA GLU A 103 6.16 -3.61 -9.13
C GLU A 103 4.88 -3.22 -8.37
N TYR A 104 3.96 -2.58 -9.10
CA TYR A 104 2.62 -2.29 -8.61
C TYR A 104 1.86 -3.57 -8.28
N PHE A 105 1.04 -3.50 -7.23
CA PHE A 105 0.13 -4.58 -6.87
C PHE A 105 -0.87 -4.84 -8.00
N SER A 106 -1.01 -6.10 -8.39
CA SER A 106 -1.99 -6.52 -9.40
C SER A 106 -2.63 -7.86 -9.04
N ALA A 107 -3.92 -7.97 -9.36
CA ALA A 107 -4.67 -9.22 -9.30
C ALA A 107 -4.92 -9.81 -10.70
N GLU A 108 -4.36 -9.23 -11.74
CA GLU A 108 -4.56 -9.63 -13.12
C GLU A 108 -3.73 -10.87 -13.44
N GLN A 109 -4.24 -11.70 -14.35
CA GLN A 109 -3.66 -13.01 -14.69
C GLN A 109 -2.22 -12.94 -15.24
N TRP A 110 -1.83 -11.83 -15.88
CA TRP A 110 -0.48 -11.67 -16.43
C TRP A 110 0.63 -11.74 -15.38
N VAL A 111 0.31 -11.42 -14.12
CA VAL A 111 1.25 -11.48 -12.98
C VAL A 111 1.91 -12.83 -12.85
N ASP A 112 1.14 -13.91 -13.03
CA ASP A 112 1.60 -15.28 -12.86
C ASP A 112 2.73 -15.64 -13.87
N GLY A 113 2.74 -14.96 -15.01
CA GLY A 113 3.77 -15.16 -16.04
C GLY A 113 5.03 -14.34 -15.86
N TYR A 114 4.98 -13.27 -15.04
CA TYR A 114 6.07 -12.29 -14.93
C TYR A 114 6.71 -12.20 -13.54
N HIS A 115 6.03 -12.63 -12.49
CA HIS A 115 6.61 -12.64 -11.14
C HIS A 115 7.89 -13.48 -11.09
N LEU A 116 8.97 -12.92 -10.54
CA LEU A 116 10.31 -13.49 -10.43
C LEU A 116 11.00 -13.79 -11.78
N LYS A 117 10.49 -13.29 -12.90
CA LYS A 117 11.22 -13.38 -14.17
C LYS A 117 12.42 -12.43 -14.19
N GLU A 118 13.49 -12.89 -14.83
CA GLU A 118 14.69 -12.10 -15.04
C GLU A 118 14.53 -11.17 -16.26
N SER A 119 15.01 -9.94 -16.11
CA SER A 119 15.18 -9.03 -17.23
C SER A 119 16.35 -9.47 -18.12
N ILE A 120 16.31 -9.09 -19.39
CA ILE A 120 17.39 -9.34 -20.37
C ILE A 120 18.65 -8.47 -20.10
N ASN A 121 18.74 -7.81 -18.96
CA ASN A 121 19.91 -7.02 -18.60
C ASN A 121 21.14 -7.93 -18.41
N LYS A 122 22.21 -7.65 -19.17
CA LYS A 122 23.46 -8.46 -19.11
C LYS A 122 24.48 -7.94 -18.11
N LYS A 123 24.26 -6.76 -17.53
CA LYS A 123 25.26 -6.11 -16.66
C LYS A 123 25.12 -6.55 -15.20
N TYR A 124 23.89 -6.68 -14.72
CA TYR A 124 23.54 -7.16 -13.39
C TYR A 124 22.28 -8.00 -13.45
N LYS A 125 22.03 -8.81 -12.43
CA LYS A 125 20.81 -9.60 -12.35
C LYS A 125 19.66 -8.69 -11.93
N LYS A 126 18.62 -8.53 -12.78
CA LYS A 126 17.39 -7.82 -12.46
C LYS A 126 16.22 -8.79 -12.51
N ILE A 127 15.42 -8.86 -11.44
CA ILE A 127 14.19 -9.66 -11.37
C ILE A 127 12.98 -8.77 -11.04
N PHE A 128 11.82 -9.16 -11.52
CA PHE A 128 10.56 -8.47 -11.24
C PHE A 128 9.84 -9.14 -10.07
N TYR A 129 9.65 -8.41 -8.99
CA TYR A 129 8.83 -8.84 -7.86
C TYR A 129 7.47 -8.16 -7.95
N ILE A 130 6.44 -8.94 -8.30
CA ILE A 130 5.10 -8.40 -8.53
C ILE A 130 4.18 -8.84 -7.40
N PRO A 131 3.79 -7.93 -6.48
CA PRO A 131 2.84 -8.24 -5.42
C PRO A 131 1.44 -8.43 -6.00
N GLY A 132 0.69 -9.37 -5.45
CA GLY A 132 -0.66 -9.65 -5.94
C GLY A 132 -1.48 -10.53 -5.00
N VAL A 133 -2.55 -11.13 -5.50
CA VAL A 133 -3.45 -12.01 -4.75
C VAL A 133 -3.36 -13.47 -5.14
N SER A 134 -2.82 -13.80 -6.31
CA SER A 134 -2.66 -15.18 -6.77
C SER A 134 -1.53 -15.90 -6.03
N GLU A 135 -1.56 -17.23 -6.00
CA GLU A 135 -0.49 -18.05 -5.41
C GLU A 135 0.86 -17.89 -6.13
N ASN A 136 0.82 -17.53 -7.40
CA ASN A 136 2.00 -17.34 -8.24
C ASN A 136 2.54 -15.89 -8.19
N SER A 137 1.89 -14.97 -7.49
CA SER A 137 2.36 -13.60 -7.27
C SER A 137 3.14 -13.46 -5.96
N GLY A 138 3.91 -12.38 -5.80
CA GLY A 138 4.55 -12.03 -4.55
C GLY A 138 3.55 -11.60 -3.49
N ALA A 139 3.89 -11.78 -2.21
CA ALA A 139 3.15 -11.13 -1.14
C ALA A 139 3.50 -9.62 -1.10
N PRO A 140 2.56 -8.74 -0.77
CA PRO A 140 2.87 -7.32 -0.60
C PRO A 140 3.79 -7.05 0.60
N VAL A 141 4.37 -5.84 0.63
CA VAL A 141 5.21 -5.40 1.74
C VAL A 141 4.37 -5.15 3.00
N PHE A 142 4.49 -6.05 3.95
CA PHE A 142 4.05 -5.90 5.33
C PHE A 142 4.89 -6.80 6.25
N SER A 143 4.94 -6.49 7.55
CA SER A 143 5.66 -7.28 8.54
C SER A 143 4.71 -8.13 9.39
N LEU A 144 5.23 -9.20 9.99
CA LEU A 144 4.47 -9.99 10.97
C LEU A 144 4.05 -9.15 12.18
N ASN A 145 4.88 -8.17 12.58
CA ASN A 145 4.56 -7.25 13.66
C ASN A 145 3.39 -6.31 13.31
N ASP A 146 3.25 -5.94 12.04
CA ASP A 146 2.11 -5.13 11.57
C ASP A 146 0.78 -5.84 11.87
N MET A 147 0.73 -7.17 11.73
CA MET A 147 -0.48 -7.96 11.99
C MET A 147 -0.90 -7.94 13.47
N GLY A 148 0.06 -7.92 14.39
CA GLY A 148 -0.20 -7.87 15.83
C GLY A 148 -0.70 -6.51 16.31
N LEU A 149 -0.19 -5.43 15.76
CA LEU A 149 -0.56 -4.06 16.13
C LEU A 149 -2.00 -3.72 15.69
N ILE A 150 -2.39 -4.20 14.51
CA ILE A 150 -3.69 -3.89 13.92
C ILE A 150 -4.85 -4.59 14.64
N CYS A 151 -4.63 -5.75 15.29
CA CYS A 151 -5.71 -6.53 15.92
C CYS A 151 -6.09 -6.10 17.34
N ASN A 152 -5.30 -5.28 18.02
CA ASN A 152 -5.42 -5.09 19.47
C ASN A 152 -6.09 -3.80 19.94
N GLU A 153 -6.30 -2.80 19.09
CA GLU A 153 -6.85 -1.53 19.50
C GLU A 153 -8.28 -1.30 18.97
N LYS A 154 -9.26 -1.80 19.72
CA LYS A 154 -10.67 -1.40 19.53
C LYS A 154 -10.91 -0.10 20.28
N ARG A 155 -11.14 1.01 19.58
CA ARG A 155 -11.77 2.19 20.18
C ARG A 155 -13.19 1.83 20.58
N LYS A 156 -13.47 1.83 21.88
CA LYS A 156 -14.70 1.26 22.45
C LYS A 156 -15.96 2.13 22.30
N ASP A 157 -15.85 3.42 21.94
CA ASP A 157 -16.92 4.36 22.22
C ASP A 157 -17.49 5.14 21.01
N LYS A 158 -16.95 4.95 19.79
CA LYS A 158 -17.43 5.68 18.62
C LYS A 158 -17.55 4.79 17.39
N ILE A 159 -18.70 4.89 16.72
CA ILE A 159 -18.91 4.27 15.41
C ILE A 159 -18.29 5.21 14.38
N GLN A 160 -17.15 4.84 13.82
CA GLN A 160 -16.35 5.66 12.90
C GLN A 160 -16.27 5.02 11.51
N ILE A 161 -16.38 5.82 10.46
CA ILE A 161 -16.05 5.44 9.09
C ILE A 161 -14.85 6.28 8.62
N ASN A 162 -13.87 5.60 8.05
CA ASN A 162 -12.61 6.18 7.61
C ASN A 162 -12.61 6.39 6.09
N PHE A 163 -12.23 7.60 5.65
CA PHE A 163 -12.12 7.98 4.24
C PHE A 163 -10.70 8.44 3.91
N PHE A 164 -9.98 7.62 3.20
CA PHE A 164 -8.70 7.93 2.55
C PHE A 164 -8.87 7.68 1.05
N CYS A 165 -9.42 8.64 0.32
CA CYS A 165 -9.93 8.49 -1.05
C CYS A 165 -9.33 9.51 -2.02
N TYR A 166 -9.50 9.29 -3.32
CA TYR A 166 -9.39 10.34 -4.34
C TYR A 166 -10.70 11.13 -4.34
N PHE A 167 -10.78 12.15 -3.49
CA PHE A 167 -12.00 12.94 -3.30
C PHE A 167 -12.44 13.65 -4.57
N ASN A 168 -13.73 13.59 -4.85
CA ASN A 168 -14.43 14.30 -5.93
C ASN A 168 -15.86 14.65 -5.49
N GLU A 169 -16.61 15.37 -6.35
CA GLU A 169 -17.98 15.81 -6.03
C GLU A 169 -18.93 14.63 -5.71
N ASN A 170 -18.80 13.50 -6.38
CA ASN A 170 -19.64 12.33 -6.14
C ASN A 170 -19.37 11.70 -4.77
N ILE A 171 -18.10 11.61 -4.38
CA ILE A 171 -17.69 11.14 -3.05
C ILE A 171 -18.17 12.11 -1.97
N ASP A 172 -18.03 13.42 -2.19
CA ASP A 172 -18.53 14.43 -1.27
C ASP A 172 -20.05 14.35 -1.10
N ALA A 173 -20.78 14.16 -2.18
CA ALA A 173 -22.23 13.94 -2.14
C ALA A 173 -22.59 12.66 -1.35
N SER A 174 -21.84 11.58 -1.54
CA SER A 174 -22.02 10.32 -0.82
C SER A 174 -21.80 10.47 0.69
N ILE A 175 -20.73 11.18 1.08
CA ILE A 175 -20.42 11.48 2.49
C ILE A 175 -21.50 12.37 3.11
N LYS A 176 -22.04 13.33 2.34
CA LYS A 176 -23.14 14.16 2.79
C LYS A 176 -24.42 13.35 3.03
N VAL A 177 -24.75 12.38 2.15
CA VAL A 177 -25.87 11.44 2.36
C VAL A 177 -25.68 10.65 3.65
N LEU A 178 -24.48 10.10 3.89
CA LEU A 178 -24.13 9.39 5.13
C LEU A 178 -24.36 10.29 6.35
N ASN A 179 -23.74 11.45 6.37
CA ASN A 179 -23.79 12.35 7.53
C ASN A 179 -25.22 12.84 7.86
N THR A 180 -26.03 13.06 6.81
CA THR A 180 -27.41 13.52 6.97
C THR A 180 -28.32 12.43 7.57
N ASN A 181 -28.14 11.17 7.15
CA ASN A 181 -29.03 10.07 7.51
C ASN A 181 -28.53 9.23 8.71
N PHE A 182 -27.24 9.33 9.04
CA PHE A 182 -26.60 8.58 10.11
C PHE A 182 -25.70 9.49 10.97
N PRO A 183 -26.28 10.52 11.63
CA PRO A 183 -25.49 11.55 12.36
C PRO A 183 -24.71 11.02 13.55
N GLN A 184 -25.01 9.78 14.01
CA GLN A 184 -24.28 9.09 15.08
C GLN A 184 -22.93 8.52 14.62
N ILE A 185 -22.64 8.54 13.32
CA ILE A 185 -21.39 8.01 12.75
C ILE A 185 -20.36 9.13 12.67
N ASP A 186 -19.23 8.93 13.32
CA ASP A 186 -18.08 9.81 13.17
C ASP A 186 -17.40 9.60 11.81
N ILE A 187 -17.11 10.70 11.12
CA ILE A 187 -16.44 10.67 9.82
C ILE A 187 -14.99 11.11 10.00
N LEU A 188 -14.06 10.21 9.72
CA LEU A 188 -12.63 10.50 9.69
C LEU A 188 -12.18 10.66 8.24
N GLN A 189 -11.77 11.85 7.86
CA GLN A 189 -11.24 12.14 6.51
C GLN A 189 -9.75 12.45 6.57
N HIS A 190 -8.98 11.79 5.71
CA HIS A 190 -7.55 12.02 5.56
C HIS A 190 -7.21 12.60 4.19
N ASP A 191 -6.22 13.48 4.17
CA ASP A 191 -5.58 14.01 2.96
C ASP A 191 -6.57 14.50 1.88
N ARG A 192 -7.47 15.38 2.27
CA ARG A 192 -8.34 16.06 1.32
C ARG A 192 -7.54 17.13 0.58
N PHE A 193 -7.38 16.96 -0.73
CA PHE A 193 -6.82 18.02 -1.58
C PHE A 193 -7.90 19.06 -1.87
N ASP A 194 -7.81 20.21 -1.23
CA ASP A 194 -8.61 21.39 -1.59
C ASP A 194 -7.75 22.27 -2.50
N LYS A 195 -8.19 22.47 -3.75
CA LYS A 195 -7.53 23.34 -4.74
C LYS A 195 -7.32 24.77 -4.23
N ASN A 196 -8.16 25.22 -3.29
CA ASN A 196 -8.15 26.59 -2.76
C ASN A 196 -7.42 26.75 -1.42
N LYS A 197 -7.07 25.66 -0.71
CA LYS A 197 -6.59 25.71 0.67
C LYS A 197 -5.27 24.98 0.95
N ASN A 198 -4.54 24.55 -0.04
CA ASN A 198 -3.44 23.60 0.19
C ASN A 198 -3.93 22.37 0.98
N ARG A 199 -3.35 21.19 0.80
CA ARG A 199 -3.75 19.95 1.47
C ARG A 199 -4.10 20.19 2.95
N THR A 200 -5.30 19.79 3.39
CA THR A 200 -5.65 19.79 4.82
C THR A 200 -4.82 18.71 5.48
N ASN A 201 -3.89 19.12 6.35
CA ASN A 201 -2.85 18.29 6.94
C ASN A 201 -3.38 17.38 8.06
N ASN A 202 -4.19 16.39 7.75
CA ASN A 202 -4.42 15.25 8.64
C ASN A 202 -3.51 14.07 8.27
N LEU A 203 -2.24 14.38 7.97
CA LEU A 203 -1.24 13.35 7.73
C LEU A 203 -0.98 12.61 9.04
N LEU A 204 -1.24 11.31 9.05
CA LEU A 204 -0.97 10.42 10.18
C LEU A 204 0.42 9.79 10.06
N SER A 205 0.99 9.37 11.18
CA SER A 205 2.09 8.42 11.16
C SER A 205 1.61 7.07 10.59
N PHE A 206 2.51 6.19 10.20
CA PHE A 206 2.14 4.84 9.74
C PHE A 206 1.35 4.08 10.81
N ASN A 207 1.77 4.19 12.07
CA ASN A 207 1.11 3.55 13.18
C ASN A 207 -0.29 4.13 13.43
N ASP A 208 -0.44 5.45 13.46
CA ASP A 208 -1.75 6.09 13.69
C ASP A 208 -2.73 5.78 12.54
N PHE A 209 -2.23 5.67 11.30
CA PHE A 209 -3.05 5.26 10.16
C PHE A 209 -3.55 3.82 10.31
N ASP A 210 -2.66 2.90 10.71
CA ASP A 210 -3.00 1.50 10.95
C ASP A 210 -4.02 1.35 12.10
N ILE A 211 -3.86 2.13 13.17
CA ILE A 211 -4.84 2.21 14.27
C ILE A 211 -6.19 2.74 13.77
N ALA A 212 -6.18 3.81 12.96
CA ALA A 212 -7.41 4.36 12.40
C ALA A 212 -8.17 3.34 11.54
N LEU A 213 -7.46 2.55 10.72
CA LEU A 213 -8.06 1.47 9.93
C LEU A 213 -8.69 0.40 10.81
N SER A 214 -8.00 -0.03 11.87
CA SER A 214 -8.48 -1.08 12.77
C SER A 214 -9.66 -0.63 13.64
N ALA A 215 -9.67 0.64 14.01
CA ALA A 215 -10.71 1.23 14.86
C ALA A 215 -11.99 1.59 14.10
N SER A 216 -11.93 1.62 12.76
CA SER A 216 -13.05 2.03 11.92
C SER A 216 -13.99 0.88 11.59
N LEU A 217 -15.28 1.19 11.51
CA LEU A 217 -16.35 0.26 11.15
C LEU A 217 -16.21 -0.17 9.70
N ILE A 218 -15.94 0.79 8.81
CA ILE A 218 -15.69 0.61 7.38
C ILE A 218 -14.57 1.56 6.97
N ASN A 219 -13.69 1.09 6.08
CA ASN A 219 -12.60 1.87 5.53
C ASN A 219 -12.79 2.09 4.03
N PHE A 220 -12.81 3.33 3.59
CA PHE A 220 -12.71 3.68 2.18
C PHE A 220 -11.27 4.06 1.90
N VAL A 221 -10.57 3.25 1.11
CA VAL A 221 -9.12 3.37 0.88
C VAL A 221 -8.78 3.51 -0.60
N ARG A 222 -7.64 4.12 -0.90
CA ARG A 222 -7.14 4.34 -2.26
C ARG A 222 -5.72 3.81 -2.44
N GLY A 223 -5.33 3.62 -3.71
CA GLY A 223 -3.98 3.18 -4.04
C GLY A 223 -3.66 1.80 -3.46
N GLU A 224 -2.39 1.46 -3.32
CA GLU A 224 -1.97 0.09 -3.03
C GLU A 224 -1.57 -0.12 -1.57
N ASP A 225 -0.75 0.78 -0.99
CA ASP A 225 -0.31 0.64 0.40
C ASP A 225 -1.51 0.66 1.36
N SER A 226 -2.44 1.62 1.20
CA SER A 226 -3.62 1.68 2.06
C SER A 226 -4.60 0.53 1.85
N LEU A 227 -4.67 -0.07 0.64
CA LEU A 227 -5.40 -1.32 0.41
C LEU A 227 -4.81 -2.45 1.25
N ILE A 228 -3.50 -2.66 1.18
CA ILE A 228 -2.83 -3.71 1.95
C ILE A 228 -3.03 -3.50 3.45
N ARG A 229 -2.92 -2.26 3.92
CA ARG A 229 -3.16 -1.93 5.34
C ARG A 229 -4.61 -2.20 5.75
N ALA A 230 -5.61 -1.89 4.90
CA ALA A 230 -7.01 -2.20 5.15
C ALA A 230 -7.28 -3.72 5.18
N ILE A 231 -6.65 -4.48 4.28
CA ILE A 231 -6.70 -5.95 4.32
C ILE A 231 -6.17 -6.47 5.67
N LEU A 232 -5.00 -6.01 6.10
CA LEU A 232 -4.38 -6.42 7.36
C LEU A 232 -5.22 -6.03 8.58
N ALA A 233 -5.90 -4.89 8.55
CA ALA A 233 -6.81 -4.46 9.60
C ALA A 233 -7.99 -5.43 9.80
N GLY A 234 -8.41 -6.14 8.75
CA GLY A 234 -9.51 -7.10 8.79
C GLY A 234 -10.89 -6.46 8.98
N SER A 235 -10.98 -5.14 9.01
CA SER A 235 -12.25 -4.41 8.98
C SER A 235 -12.77 -4.32 7.56
N PRO A 236 -14.09 -4.23 7.34
CA PRO A 236 -14.65 -4.00 6.01
C PRO A 236 -14.04 -2.79 5.32
N PHE A 237 -13.73 -2.92 4.05
CA PHE A 237 -13.17 -1.83 3.27
C PHE A 237 -13.78 -1.76 1.87
N ILE A 238 -13.74 -0.57 1.26
CA ILE A 238 -14.02 -0.32 -0.14
C ILE A 238 -12.77 0.31 -0.75
N TRP A 239 -12.22 -0.32 -1.78
CA TRP A 239 -11.00 0.13 -2.43
C TRP A 239 -11.31 0.93 -3.67
N GLN A 240 -10.64 2.08 -3.79
CA GLN A 240 -10.64 2.93 -4.98
C GLN A 240 -9.25 2.83 -5.63
N PRO A 241 -9.10 2.09 -6.74
CA PRO A 241 -7.84 2.07 -7.50
C PRO A 241 -7.54 3.47 -8.06
N TYR A 242 -6.27 3.72 -8.39
CA TYR A 242 -5.87 4.93 -9.09
C TYR A 242 -6.60 5.03 -10.43
N ILE A 243 -7.25 6.17 -10.68
CA ILE A 243 -8.04 6.38 -11.89
C ILE A 243 -7.09 6.44 -13.09
N GLN A 244 -7.33 5.58 -14.06
CA GLN A 244 -6.55 5.46 -15.30
C GLN A 244 -7.44 5.71 -16.51
N ASP A 245 -6.81 6.13 -17.62
CA ASP A 245 -7.49 6.28 -18.89
C ASP A 245 -8.10 4.95 -19.36
N ASN A 246 -9.11 5.02 -20.22
CA ASN A 246 -9.80 3.87 -20.79
C ASN A 246 -10.42 2.90 -19.79
N ASN A 247 -10.73 3.35 -18.56
CA ASN A 247 -11.31 2.54 -17.48
C ASN A 247 -10.46 1.34 -17.04
N LEU A 248 -9.16 1.32 -17.28
CA LEU A 248 -8.26 0.24 -16.85
C LEU A 248 -8.29 0.00 -15.33
N HIS A 249 -8.56 1.04 -14.54
CA HIS A 249 -8.76 0.93 -13.10
C HIS A 249 -9.97 0.05 -12.72
N ILE A 250 -11.02 0.00 -13.57
CA ILE A 250 -12.19 -0.86 -13.36
C ILE A 250 -11.85 -2.32 -13.66
N GLU A 251 -11.02 -2.59 -14.67
CA GLU A 251 -10.52 -3.94 -14.95
C GLU A 251 -9.65 -4.44 -13.79
N LYS A 252 -8.75 -3.61 -13.29
CA LYS A 252 -7.93 -3.88 -12.11
C LYS A 252 -8.80 -4.15 -10.87
N LEU A 253 -9.85 -3.35 -10.65
CA LEU A 253 -10.81 -3.55 -9.56
C LEU A 253 -11.54 -4.88 -9.69
N ASN A 254 -12.08 -5.20 -10.86
CA ASN A 254 -12.77 -6.47 -11.07
C ASN A 254 -11.85 -7.66 -10.85
N ALA A 255 -10.63 -7.64 -11.40
CA ALA A 255 -9.64 -8.70 -11.18
C ALA A 255 -9.34 -8.89 -9.69
N PHE A 256 -9.21 -7.80 -8.92
CA PHE A 256 -9.04 -7.87 -7.48
C PHE A 256 -10.26 -8.51 -6.79
N LEU A 257 -11.47 -8.07 -7.10
CA LEU A 257 -12.70 -8.58 -6.48
C LEU A 257 -12.89 -10.08 -6.76
N ASP A 258 -12.56 -10.52 -7.97
CA ASP A 258 -12.70 -11.93 -8.39
C ASP A 258 -11.70 -12.86 -7.73
N HIS A 259 -10.47 -12.38 -7.46
CA HIS A 259 -9.41 -13.23 -6.91
C HIS A 259 -9.25 -13.11 -5.38
N TYR A 260 -9.53 -11.93 -4.82
CA TYR A 260 -9.39 -11.73 -3.38
C TYR A 260 -10.56 -12.35 -2.59
N PHE A 261 -11.79 -12.22 -3.10
CA PHE A 261 -12.97 -12.77 -2.44
C PHE A 261 -13.42 -14.09 -3.08
N THR A 262 -13.70 -15.10 -2.27
CA THR A 262 -14.18 -16.40 -2.77
C THR A 262 -15.62 -16.31 -3.31
N SER A 263 -16.46 -15.46 -2.71
CA SER A 263 -17.88 -15.31 -3.05
C SER A 263 -18.32 -13.90 -2.64
N LEU A 264 -18.16 -12.94 -3.55
CA LEU A 264 -18.52 -11.55 -3.30
C LEU A 264 -20.03 -11.33 -3.47
N PRO A 265 -20.76 -10.82 -2.45
CA PRO A 265 -22.16 -10.45 -2.61
C PRO A 265 -22.36 -9.44 -3.74
N PRO A 266 -23.38 -9.61 -4.62
CA PRO A 266 -23.60 -8.71 -5.76
C PRO A 266 -23.72 -7.24 -5.37
N GLN A 267 -24.44 -6.94 -4.29
CA GLN A 267 -24.60 -5.56 -3.80
C GLN A 267 -23.26 -4.97 -3.32
N LEU A 268 -22.39 -5.78 -2.73
CA LEU A 268 -21.06 -5.31 -2.30
C LEU A 268 -20.18 -5.04 -3.53
N ARG A 269 -20.22 -5.88 -4.56
CA ARG A 269 -19.53 -5.63 -5.84
C ARG A 269 -20.02 -4.32 -6.48
N GLU A 270 -21.31 -4.10 -6.52
CA GLU A 270 -21.90 -2.86 -7.03
C GLU A 270 -21.36 -1.64 -6.29
N ILE A 271 -21.29 -1.69 -4.95
CA ILE A 271 -20.76 -0.62 -4.12
C ILE A 271 -19.31 -0.30 -4.45
N PHE A 272 -18.44 -1.31 -4.65
CA PHE A 272 -17.06 -1.09 -5.08
C PHE A 272 -16.98 -0.34 -6.42
N LEU A 273 -17.77 -0.75 -7.40
CA LEU A 273 -17.80 -0.14 -8.73
C LEU A 273 -18.36 1.29 -8.69
N LEU A 274 -19.44 1.52 -7.96
CA LEU A 274 -20.06 2.83 -7.82
C LEU A 274 -19.15 3.80 -7.06
N TRP A 275 -18.47 3.34 -6.01
CA TRP A 275 -17.53 4.17 -5.25
C TRP A 275 -16.42 4.75 -6.12
N SER A 276 -15.92 3.96 -7.06
CA SER A 276 -14.87 4.40 -7.97
C SER A 276 -15.31 5.48 -8.97
N ASN A 277 -16.61 5.54 -9.31
CA ASN A 277 -17.10 6.36 -10.43
C ASN A 277 -18.21 7.35 -10.07
N GLN A 278 -19.21 6.93 -9.29
CA GLN A 278 -20.49 7.66 -9.16
C GLN A 278 -20.83 8.04 -7.70
N GLY A 279 -20.17 7.41 -6.74
CA GLY A 279 -20.50 7.56 -5.31
C GLY A 279 -21.71 6.70 -4.89
N LEU A 280 -22.07 6.80 -3.61
CA LEU A 280 -23.10 5.97 -2.98
C LEU A 280 -24.34 6.78 -2.61
N ASN A 281 -25.51 6.18 -2.78
CA ASN A 281 -26.77 6.73 -2.31
C ASN A 281 -27.17 6.15 -0.92
N LEU A 282 -28.37 6.51 -0.44
CA LEU A 282 -28.87 6.09 0.86
C LEU A 282 -29.02 4.56 0.97
N GLU A 283 -29.51 3.88 -0.06
CA GLU A 283 -29.71 2.43 -0.05
C GLU A 283 -28.39 1.66 0.10
N HIS A 284 -27.33 2.12 -0.55
CA HIS A 284 -25.99 1.55 -0.40
C HIS A 284 -25.46 1.69 1.03
N TRP A 285 -25.67 2.86 1.65
CA TRP A 285 -25.29 3.07 3.06
C TRP A 285 -26.10 2.20 4.02
N GLN A 286 -27.42 2.06 3.78
CA GLN A 286 -28.27 1.16 4.54
C GLN A 286 -27.81 -0.29 4.43
N TYR A 287 -27.45 -0.74 3.21
CA TYR A 287 -26.89 -2.08 3.00
C TYR A 287 -25.59 -2.30 3.77
N LEU A 288 -24.62 -1.41 3.64
CA LEU A 288 -23.32 -1.53 4.32
C LEU A 288 -23.49 -1.57 5.84
N LEU A 289 -24.24 -0.63 6.40
CA LEU A 289 -24.44 -0.52 7.85
C LEU A 289 -25.32 -1.63 8.41
N GLY A 290 -26.37 -2.02 7.68
CA GLY A 290 -27.27 -3.08 8.09
C GLY A 290 -26.65 -4.49 8.04
N ASN A 291 -25.59 -4.68 7.27
CA ASN A 291 -24.91 -5.96 7.13
C ASN A 291 -23.51 -6.00 7.76
N ILE A 292 -23.16 -5.01 8.57
CA ILE A 292 -21.78 -4.79 9.02
C ILE A 292 -21.16 -6.01 9.72
N GLU A 293 -21.90 -6.72 10.55
CA GLU A 293 -21.39 -7.89 11.27
C GLU A 293 -21.10 -9.06 10.31
N ASN A 294 -21.96 -9.30 9.33
CA ASN A 294 -21.72 -10.31 8.30
C ASN A 294 -20.53 -9.94 7.41
N LEU A 295 -20.40 -8.66 7.07
CA LEU A 295 -19.24 -8.14 6.31
C LEU A 295 -17.95 -8.33 7.08
N LYS A 296 -17.90 -8.09 8.38
CA LYS A 296 -16.69 -8.32 9.20
C LYS A 296 -16.20 -9.77 9.07
N TYR A 297 -17.06 -10.76 9.21
CA TYR A 297 -16.68 -12.18 9.05
C TYR A 297 -16.15 -12.46 7.65
N PHE A 298 -16.83 -11.93 6.64
CA PHE A 298 -16.46 -12.10 5.24
C PHE A 298 -15.06 -11.53 4.93
N TYR A 299 -14.77 -10.32 5.43
CA TYR A 299 -13.46 -9.69 5.24
C TYR A 299 -12.35 -10.37 6.04
N LEU A 300 -12.64 -10.86 7.25
CA LEU A 300 -11.68 -11.62 8.05
C LEU A 300 -11.30 -12.95 7.38
N GLU A 301 -12.26 -13.66 6.79
CA GLU A 301 -11.97 -14.90 6.05
C GLU A 301 -11.07 -14.63 4.83
N ALA A 302 -11.36 -13.59 4.06
CA ALA A 302 -10.54 -13.20 2.91
C ALA A 302 -9.13 -12.76 3.35
N ARG A 303 -9.02 -11.97 4.42
CA ARG A 303 -7.74 -11.58 5.03
C ARG A 303 -6.91 -12.81 5.44
N ASP A 304 -7.51 -13.75 6.15
CA ASP A 304 -6.79 -14.92 6.68
C ASP A 304 -6.23 -15.79 5.56
N LYS A 305 -6.94 -15.91 4.44
CA LYS A 305 -6.41 -16.54 3.22
C LYS A 305 -5.23 -15.75 2.64
N PHE A 306 -5.35 -14.43 2.59
CA PHE A 306 -4.33 -13.55 2.04
C PHE A 306 -3.01 -13.63 2.82
N ILE A 307 -3.05 -13.54 4.15
CA ILE A 307 -1.84 -13.53 5.00
C ILE A 307 -1.13 -14.90 5.08
N LYS A 308 -1.82 -16.02 4.83
CA LYS A 308 -1.22 -17.36 4.78
C LYS A 308 -0.11 -17.49 3.73
N ARG A 309 -0.08 -16.64 2.73
CA ARG A 309 0.94 -16.60 1.67
C ARG A 309 2.31 -16.08 2.15
N GLY A 310 2.38 -15.62 3.41
CA GLY A 310 3.58 -15.00 3.98
C GLY A 310 3.65 -13.49 3.71
N THR A 311 4.79 -12.90 4.04
CA THR A 311 5.03 -11.47 3.93
C THR A 311 5.94 -11.15 2.75
N GLY A 312 5.73 -10.01 2.07
CA GLY A 312 6.64 -9.54 1.03
C GLY A 312 8.06 -9.30 1.56
N ILE A 313 8.18 -8.90 2.82
CA ILE A 313 9.47 -8.72 3.50
C ILE A 313 10.24 -10.04 3.56
N GLY A 314 9.60 -11.11 4.06
CA GLY A 314 10.24 -12.43 4.16
C GLY A 314 10.58 -13.01 2.78
N GLN A 315 9.70 -12.83 1.79
CA GLN A 315 9.95 -13.31 0.43
C GLN A 315 11.11 -12.55 -0.25
N ILE A 316 11.16 -11.22 -0.14
CA ILE A 316 12.25 -10.39 -0.68
C ILE A 316 13.57 -10.73 0.03
N TYR A 317 13.56 -10.85 1.37
CA TYR A 317 14.75 -11.27 2.11
C TYR A 317 15.28 -12.63 1.62
N SER A 318 14.39 -13.60 1.37
CA SER A 318 14.76 -14.92 0.85
C SER A 318 15.46 -14.87 -0.51
N LEU A 319 15.20 -13.84 -1.33
CA LEU A 319 15.89 -13.65 -2.61
C LEU A 319 17.31 -13.09 -2.41
N PHE A 320 17.56 -12.34 -1.36
CA PHE A 320 18.89 -11.78 -1.07
C PHE A 320 19.90 -12.82 -0.58
N ILE A 321 19.45 -13.91 0.03
CA ILE A 321 20.30 -14.94 0.64
C ILE A 321 20.48 -16.19 -0.25
N LYS A 322 19.86 -16.22 -1.42
CA LYS A 322 20.05 -17.24 -2.46
C LYS A 322 21.26 -16.95 -3.32
#